data_c7beeb811b62eedf702c59a928b7b0b4
#
_entry.id   c7beeb811b62eedf702c59a928b7b0b4
#
_cell.length_a   1.000
_cell.length_b   1.000
_cell.length_c   1.000
_cell.angle_alpha   90.00
_cell.angle_beta   90.00
_cell.angle_gamma   90.00
#
_symmetry.space_group_name_H-M   'P 1'
#
loop_
_entity.id
_entity.type
_entity.pdbx_description
1 polymer ?
#
loop_
_entity_poly.entity_id
_entity_poly.type
_entity_poly.pdbx_seq_one_letter_code
_entity_poly.pdbx_strand_id
1 'polypeptide(L)'
;MHYQNKHKTEAMDKPLQAKSIFGSAAGHIGAFLVVSIWGTTFVSSKVLLNAGLMPADIFFARFLIAYICMLSVSHKKMIADSLGDELTMAGLGLMGGSLYFLTENMALVYSTSSNVSILVSSTPLLTAIVVSIFYKSERLTRRQVLGSIVAFIGGVLVVLNGQLVLHLNPAGDTLALSAALMWAFYSLLMRRVMDRYSTDFITRKVFFYGIITI
;
A
#
# COMPACT_ATOMS: atom_id res chain seq x y z
N MET A 1 -43.06 25.47 -26.37
CA MET A 1 -42.63 24.77 -25.15
C MET A 1 -41.57 23.67 -25.46
N HIS A 2 -40.58 23.99 -26.31
CA HIS A 2 -39.62 23.00 -26.84
C HIS A 2 -38.15 23.48 -26.81
N TYR A 3 -37.85 24.63 -26.19
CA TYR A 3 -36.51 25.25 -26.21
C TYR A 3 -35.72 25.16 -24.89
N GLN A 4 -36.32 24.67 -23.80
CA GLN A 4 -35.64 24.60 -22.49
C GLN A 4 -34.97 23.25 -22.17
N ASN A 5 -35.15 22.22 -23.00
CA ASN A 5 -34.63 20.89 -22.69
C ASN A 5 -33.26 20.60 -23.34
N LYS A 6 -32.78 21.46 -24.24
CA LYS A 6 -31.50 21.25 -24.93
C LYS A 6 -30.28 21.67 -24.12
N HIS A 7 -30.41 22.65 -23.23
CA HIS A 7 -29.31 23.15 -22.40
C HIS A 7 -29.05 22.28 -21.13
N LYS A 8 -29.98 21.41 -20.78
CA LYS A 8 -29.76 20.49 -19.61
C LYS A 8 -29.02 19.21 -19.99
N THR A 9 -29.05 18.82 -21.25
CA THR A 9 -28.41 17.58 -21.72
C THR A 9 -26.94 17.81 -22.08
N GLU A 10 -26.54 19.03 -22.44
CA GLU A 10 -25.13 19.35 -22.75
C GLU A 10 -24.24 19.58 -21.52
N ALA A 11 -24.86 19.75 -20.35
CA ALA A 11 -24.09 19.93 -19.11
C ALA A 11 -23.70 18.59 -18.43
N MET A 12 -24.22 17.45 -18.92
CA MET A 12 -23.98 16.12 -18.32
C MET A 12 -22.91 15.29 -19.04
N ASP A 13 -22.40 15.76 -20.19
CA ASP A 13 -21.42 15.02 -21.00
C ASP A 13 -20.01 15.64 -21.01
N LYS A 14 -19.66 16.43 -20.00
CA LYS A 14 -18.23 16.71 -19.78
C LYS A 14 -17.67 15.56 -18.96
N PRO A 15 -16.85 14.64 -19.57
CA PRO A 15 -16.06 13.73 -18.78
C PRO A 15 -15.24 14.62 -17.84
N LEU A 16 -15.33 14.36 -16.54
CA LEU A 16 -14.39 14.87 -15.54
C LEU A 16 -13.00 14.43 -16.03
N GLN A 17 -12.33 15.31 -16.77
CA GLN A 17 -10.91 15.20 -16.99
C GLN A 17 -10.29 15.30 -15.60
N ALA A 18 -10.12 14.15 -14.95
CA ALA A 18 -9.15 14.00 -13.90
C ALA A 18 -7.83 14.50 -14.50
N LYS A 19 -7.43 15.73 -14.16
CA LYS A 19 -6.09 16.24 -14.45
C LYS A 19 -5.15 15.19 -13.91
N SER A 20 -4.60 14.37 -14.79
CA SER A 20 -3.64 13.34 -14.49
C SER A 20 -2.47 14.00 -13.77
N ILE A 21 -2.49 13.96 -12.45
CA ILE A 21 -1.38 14.39 -11.60
C ILE A 21 -0.10 13.61 -11.97
N PHE A 22 -0.25 12.43 -12.56
CA PHE A 22 0.82 11.56 -13.02
C PHE A 22 1.40 11.90 -14.40
N GLY A 23 0.87 12.86 -15.12
CA GLY A 23 1.41 13.31 -16.41
C GLY A 23 2.53 14.35 -16.28
N SER A 24 2.87 14.83 -15.08
CA SER A 24 3.92 15.82 -14.90
C SER A 24 5.21 15.19 -14.36
N ALA A 25 6.36 15.69 -14.79
CA ALA A 25 7.67 15.30 -14.26
C ALA A 25 7.71 15.34 -12.71
N ALA A 26 6.98 16.28 -12.09
CA ALA A 26 6.83 16.40 -10.65
C ALA A 26 6.19 15.15 -10.00
N GLY A 27 5.20 14.53 -10.66
CA GLY A 27 4.58 13.29 -10.17
C GLY A 27 5.55 12.11 -10.17
N HIS A 28 6.35 11.98 -11.23
CA HIS A 28 7.37 10.93 -11.31
C HIS A 28 8.52 11.14 -10.29
N ILE A 29 8.96 12.39 -10.11
CA ILE A 29 9.97 12.74 -9.09
C ILE A 29 9.43 12.44 -7.70
N GLY A 30 8.18 12.82 -7.40
CA GLY A 30 7.53 12.53 -6.13
C GLY A 30 7.44 11.02 -5.86
N ALA A 31 7.01 10.23 -6.85
CA ALA A 31 6.96 8.78 -6.74
C ALA A 31 8.35 8.17 -6.49
N PHE A 32 9.38 8.63 -7.20
CA PHE A 32 10.75 8.18 -7.00
C PHE A 32 11.25 8.47 -5.58
N LEU A 33 11.01 9.67 -5.07
CA LEU A 33 11.40 10.06 -3.71
C LEU A 33 10.69 9.19 -2.65
N VAL A 34 9.36 8.98 -2.80
CA VAL A 34 8.58 8.15 -1.87
C VAL A 34 9.09 6.72 -1.84
N VAL A 35 9.33 6.10 -3.02
CA VAL A 35 9.84 4.73 -3.12
C VAL A 35 11.26 4.63 -2.54
N SER A 36 12.11 5.63 -2.77
CA SER A 36 13.46 5.69 -2.20
C SER A 36 13.42 5.75 -0.67
N ILE A 37 12.58 6.61 -0.10
CA ILE A 37 12.38 6.69 1.35
C ILE A 37 11.84 5.35 1.88
N TRP A 38 10.86 4.75 1.21
CA TRP A 38 10.30 3.47 1.61
C TRP A 38 11.35 2.35 1.62
N GLY A 39 12.22 2.30 0.60
CA GLY A 39 13.34 1.34 0.58
C GLY A 39 14.26 1.43 1.80
N THR A 40 14.50 2.65 2.34
CA THR A 40 15.33 2.83 3.54
C THR A 40 14.66 2.31 4.82
N THR A 41 13.32 2.12 4.82
CA THR A 41 12.58 1.69 6.02
C THR A 41 12.93 0.27 6.46
N PHE A 42 13.26 -0.64 5.53
CA PHE A 42 13.73 -1.99 5.85
C PHE A 42 15.02 -1.96 6.67
N VAL A 43 15.98 -1.15 6.25
CA VAL A 43 17.26 -1.00 6.95
C VAL A 43 17.06 -0.33 8.31
N SER A 44 16.32 0.77 8.38
CA SER A 44 16.07 1.47 9.64
C SER A 44 15.27 0.63 10.63
N SER A 45 14.27 -0.15 10.17
CA SER A 45 13.56 -1.10 11.01
C SER A 45 14.51 -2.17 11.58
N LYS A 46 15.39 -2.72 10.74
CA LYS A 46 16.37 -3.73 11.19
C LYS A 46 17.34 -3.17 12.24
N VAL A 47 17.80 -1.94 12.09
CA VAL A 47 18.64 -1.25 13.07
C VAL A 47 17.92 -1.12 14.42
N LEU A 48 16.65 -0.68 14.39
CA LEU A 48 15.85 -0.53 15.61
C LEU A 48 15.59 -1.87 16.31
N LEU A 49 15.28 -2.93 15.54
CA LEU A 49 15.12 -4.30 16.06
C LEU A 49 16.41 -4.81 16.70
N ASN A 50 17.55 -4.58 16.07
CA ASN A 50 18.86 -4.95 16.61
C ASN A 50 19.22 -4.15 17.86
N ALA A 51 18.68 -2.95 18.04
CA ALA A 51 18.81 -2.12 19.24
C ALA A 51 17.86 -2.57 20.37
N GLY A 52 17.06 -3.63 20.16
CA GLY A 52 16.20 -4.24 21.18
C GLY A 52 14.75 -3.74 21.19
N LEU A 53 14.34 -2.91 20.24
CA LEU A 53 12.93 -2.53 20.13
C LEU A 53 12.10 -3.71 19.59
N MET A 54 10.87 -3.86 20.09
CA MET A 54 9.94 -4.86 19.56
C MET A 54 9.30 -4.40 18.25
N PRO A 55 8.90 -5.33 17.36
CA PRO A 55 8.18 -5.01 16.13
C PRO A 55 6.96 -4.11 16.35
N ALA A 56 6.20 -4.37 17.42
CA ALA A 56 5.01 -3.60 17.79
C ALA A 56 5.35 -2.15 18.21
N ASP A 57 6.45 -1.94 18.95
CA ASP A 57 6.87 -0.60 19.38
C ASP A 57 7.24 0.29 18.19
N ILE A 58 7.98 -0.29 17.24
CA ILE A 58 8.39 0.41 16.00
C ILE A 58 7.15 0.82 15.20
N PHE A 59 6.20 -0.10 15.06
CA PHE A 59 4.94 0.17 14.39
C PHE A 59 4.14 1.26 15.10
N PHE A 60 3.88 1.10 16.39
CA PHE A 60 3.08 2.02 17.19
C PHE A 60 3.62 3.45 17.13
N ALA A 61 4.93 3.62 17.35
CA ALA A 61 5.57 4.94 17.31
C ALA A 61 5.41 5.60 15.92
N ARG A 62 5.66 4.86 14.83
CA ARG A 62 5.51 5.37 13.46
C ARG A 62 4.08 5.78 13.15
N PHE A 63 3.11 4.91 13.48
CA PHE A 63 1.71 5.16 13.18
C PHE A 63 1.13 6.29 14.03
N LEU A 64 1.55 6.39 15.29
CA LEU A 64 1.12 7.47 16.17
C LEU A 64 1.60 8.84 15.66
N ILE A 65 2.88 8.95 15.31
CA ILE A 65 3.44 10.19 14.74
C ILE A 65 2.73 10.53 13.42
N ALA A 66 2.56 9.55 12.53
CA ALA A 66 1.89 9.74 11.26
C ALA A 66 0.41 10.15 11.44
N TYR A 67 -0.30 9.56 12.41
CA TYR A 67 -1.68 9.90 12.73
C TYR A 67 -1.80 11.35 13.23
N ILE A 68 -0.92 11.77 14.15
CA ILE A 68 -0.88 13.16 14.64
C ILE A 68 -0.62 14.15 13.49
N CYS A 69 0.32 13.84 12.61
CA CYS A 69 0.58 14.65 11.41
C CYS A 69 -0.65 14.70 10.49
N MET A 70 -1.32 13.58 10.26
CA MET A 70 -2.50 13.52 9.42
C MET A 70 -3.72 14.22 10.03
N LEU A 71 -3.83 14.30 11.35
CA LEU A 71 -4.87 15.09 12.00
C LEU A 71 -4.77 16.59 11.68
N SER A 72 -3.56 17.12 11.52
CA SER A 72 -3.37 18.53 11.15
C SER A 72 -3.84 18.83 9.72
N VAL A 73 -3.73 17.85 8.82
CA VAL A 73 -4.11 17.99 7.40
C VAL A 73 -5.58 17.64 7.17
N SER A 74 -6.08 16.59 7.80
CA SER A 74 -7.41 16.01 7.58
C SER A 74 -8.20 15.92 8.89
N HIS A 75 -8.75 17.04 9.37
CA HIS A 75 -9.47 17.11 10.64
C HIS A 75 -10.99 17.30 10.49
N LYS A 76 -11.47 17.74 9.30
CA LYS A 76 -12.88 18.16 9.11
C LYS A 76 -13.89 17.02 9.16
N LYS A 77 -13.56 15.85 8.58
CA LYS A 77 -14.45 14.69 8.51
C LYS A 77 -13.84 13.55 9.34
N MET A 78 -14.49 13.16 10.44
CA MET A 78 -13.95 12.15 11.37
C MET A 78 -14.48 10.74 11.10
N ILE A 79 -15.69 10.60 10.57
CA ILE A 79 -16.39 9.32 10.37
C ILE A 79 -16.77 9.19 8.90
N ALA A 80 -16.79 7.97 8.36
CA ALA A 80 -17.25 7.70 7.00
C ALA A 80 -18.78 7.88 6.88
N ASP A 81 -19.27 7.98 5.64
CA ASP A 81 -20.69 8.27 5.37
C ASP A 81 -21.62 7.08 5.67
N SER A 82 -21.07 5.87 5.73
CA SER A 82 -21.81 4.65 6.04
C SER A 82 -21.03 3.73 6.96
N LEU A 83 -21.73 2.87 7.71
CA LEU A 83 -21.10 1.83 8.53
C LEU A 83 -20.27 0.86 7.67
N GLY A 84 -20.74 0.54 6.46
CA GLY A 84 -19.99 -0.33 5.52
C GLY A 84 -18.66 0.29 5.08
N ASP A 85 -18.64 1.60 4.86
CA ASP A 85 -17.41 2.32 4.53
C ASP A 85 -16.48 2.42 5.74
N GLU A 86 -17.03 2.65 6.94
CA GLU A 86 -16.25 2.69 8.17
C GLU A 86 -15.60 1.32 8.46
N LEU A 87 -16.34 0.21 8.28
CA LEU A 87 -15.78 -1.15 8.39
C LEU A 87 -14.71 -1.42 7.31
N THR A 88 -14.88 -0.87 6.11
CA THR A 88 -13.84 -0.95 5.07
C THR A 88 -12.59 -0.19 5.49
N MET A 89 -12.72 1.01 6.11
CA MET A 89 -11.58 1.76 6.67
C MET A 89 -10.89 1.00 7.80
N ALA A 90 -11.65 0.32 8.67
CA ALA A 90 -11.09 -0.55 9.69
C ALA A 90 -10.33 -1.73 9.08
N GLY A 91 -10.88 -2.35 8.04
CA GLY A 91 -10.20 -3.40 7.28
C GLY A 91 -8.92 -2.90 6.61
N LEU A 92 -8.90 -1.68 6.08
CA LEU A 92 -7.70 -1.04 5.53
C LEU A 92 -6.63 -0.84 6.60
N GLY A 93 -7.01 -0.36 7.79
CA GLY A 93 -6.09 -0.19 8.92
C GLY A 93 -5.52 -1.52 9.39
N LEU A 94 -6.36 -2.57 9.46
CA LEU A 94 -5.94 -3.91 9.85
C LEU A 94 -4.99 -4.53 8.81
N MET A 95 -5.36 -4.54 7.53
CA MET A 95 -4.57 -5.22 6.49
C MET A 95 -3.31 -4.44 6.10
N GLY A 96 -3.43 -3.15 5.76
CA GLY A 96 -2.33 -2.31 5.31
C GLY A 96 -1.56 -1.61 6.45
N GLY A 97 -2.15 -1.57 7.64
CA GLY A 97 -1.51 -1.08 8.87
C GLY A 97 -0.92 -2.25 9.66
N SER A 98 -1.66 -2.74 10.66
CA SER A 98 -1.16 -3.65 11.69
C SER A 98 -0.59 -4.94 11.13
N LEU A 99 -1.37 -5.70 10.35
CA LEU A 99 -0.93 -7.02 9.87
C LEU A 99 0.25 -6.92 8.91
N TYR A 100 0.21 -5.99 7.96
CA TYR A 100 1.33 -5.79 7.03
C TYR A 100 2.63 -5.47 7.76
N PHE A 101 2.64 -4.38 8.55
CA PHE A 101 3.87 -3.93 9.20
C PHE A 101 4.34 -4.85 10.33
N LEU A 102 3.40 -5.49 11.05
CA LEU A 102 3.78 -6.45 12.07
C LEU A 102 4.45 -7.68 11.45
N THR A 103 3.87 -8.26 10.39
CA THR A 103 4.46 -9.41 9.70
C THR A 103 5.77 -9.05 9.01
N GLU A 104 5.89 -7.85 8.42
CA GLU A 104 7.13 -7.35 7.84
C GLU A 104 8.23 -7.17 8.89
N ASN A 105 7.93 -6.50 10.00
CA ASN A 105 8.90 -6.31 11.07
C ASN A 105 9.28 -7.64 11.74
N MET A 106 8.33 -8.56 11.91
CA MET A 106 8.63 -9.91 12.39
C MET A 106 9.52 -10.69 11.41
N ALA A 107 9.29 -10.56 10.11
CA ALA A 107 10.16 -11.14 9.09
C ALA A 107 11.60 -10.64 9.24
N LEU A 108 11.78 -9.34 9.52
CA LEU A 108 13.09 -8.73 9.77
C LEU A 108 13.77 -9.25 11.05
N VAL A 109 13.02 -9.73 12.04
CA VAL A 109 13.62 -10.41 13.21
C VAL A 109 14.32 -11.69 12.77
N TYR A 110 13.67 -12.50 11.92
CA TYR A 110 14.15 -13.83 11.53
C TYR A 110 15.08 -13.83 10.30
N SER A 111 15.07 -12.74 9.50
CA SER A 111 15.77 -12.68 8.22
C SER A 111 16.54 -11.36 8.03
N THR A 112 17.28 -11.27 6.92
CA THR A 112 18.01 -10.04 6.55
C THR A 112 17.08 -9.05 5.85
N SER A 113 17.41 -7.74 5.92
CA SER A 113 16.68 -6.69 5.20
C SER A 113 16.63 -6.97 3.70
N SER A 114 17.72 -7.47 3.13
CA SER A 114 17.80 -7.84 1.71
C SER A 114 16.82 -8.94 1.33
N ASN A 115 16.77 -10.03 2.11
CA ASN A 115 15.87 -11.15 1.83
C ASN A 115 14.39 -10.73 1.98
N VAL A 116 14.05 -10.03 3.07
CA VAL A 116 12.70 -9.52 3.29
C VAL A 116 12.28 -8.56 2.17
N SER A 117 13.14 -7.63 1.76
CA SER A 117 12.82 -6.68 0.71
C SER A 117 12.60 -7.35 -0.66
N ILE A 118 13.37 -8.42 -0.99
CA ILE A 118 13.12 -9.24 -2.19
C ILE A 118 11.71 -9.83 -2.15
N LEU A 119 11.37 -10.51 -1.05
CA LEU A 119 10.09 -11.19 -0.94
C LEU A 119 8.91 -10.20 -0.95
N VAL A 120 9.03 -9.07 -0.25
CA VAL A 120 8.01 -8.01 -0.26
C VAL A 120 7.92 -7.34 -1.65
N SER A 121 8.98 -7.30 -2.44
CA SER A 121 8.91 -6.79 -3.81
C SER A 121 8.03 -7.63 -4.76
N SER A 122 7.59 -8.82 -4.34
CA SER A 122 6.54 -9.60 -5.01
C SER A 122 5.13 -9.01 -4.87
N THR A 123 4.93 -8.03 -4.01
CA THR A 123 3.63 -7.38 -3.72
C THR A 123 2.84 -6.96 -4.97
N PRO A 124 3.42 -6.32 -5.99
CA PRO A 124 2.67 -5.96 -7.20
C PRO A 124 2.10 -7.17 -7.93
N LEU A 125 2.85 -8.28 -7.98
CA LEU A 125 2.39 -9.52 -8.60
C LEU A 125 1.25 -10.15 -7.79
N LEU A 126 1.40 -10.26 -6.48
CA LEU A 126 0.34 -10.78 -5.59
C LEU A 126 -0.91 -9.92 -5.64
N THR A 127 -0.76 -8.59 -5.62
CA THR A 127 -1.87 -7.64 -5.76
C THR A 127 -2.61 -7.86 -7.08
N ALA A 128 -1.89 -7.99 -8.18
CA ALA A 128 -2.48 -8.21 -9.49
C ALA A 128 -3.24 -9.54 -9.56
N ILE A 129 -2.71 -10.61 -8.96
CA ILE A 129 -3.39 -11.92 -8.87
C ILE A 129 -4.66 -11.79 -8.02
N VAL A 130 -4.59 -11.26 -6.82
CA VAL A 130 -5.74 -11.10 -5.91
C VAL A 130 -6.82 -10.26 -6.58
N VAL A 131 -6.47 -9.11 -7.16
CA VAL A 131 -7.42 -8.24 -7.85
C VAL A 131 -8.09 -8.97 -9.02
N SER A 132 -7.36 -9.74 -9.83
CA SER A 132 -7.90 -10.47 -10.97
C SER A 132 -8.88 -11.58 -10.58
N ILE A 133 -8.77 -12.13 -9.38
CA ILE A 133 -9.70 -13.13 -8.83
C ILE A 133 -11.03 -12.48 -8.44
N PHE A 134 -10.97 -11.32 -7.75
CA PHE A 134 -12.18 -10.66 -7.22
C PHE A 134 -12.84 -9.73 -8.25
N TYR A 135 -12.08 -9.12 -9.16
CA TYR A 135 -12.57 -8.22 -10.20
C TYR A 135 -12.37 -8.83 -11.60
N LYS A 136 -13.41 -9.52 -12.10
CA LYS A 136 -13.37 -10.17 -13.42
C LYS A 136 -13.11 -9.22 -14.59
N SER A 137 -13.44 -7.94 -14.44
CA SER A 137 -13.16 -6.87 -15.42
C SER A 137 -11.67 -6.51 -15.51
N GLU A 138 -10.88 -6.85 -14.49
CA GLU A 138 -9.46 -6.50 -14.38
C GLU A 138 -8.56 -7.74 -14.46
N ARG A 139 -8.93 -8.69 -15.31
CA ARG A 139 -8.10 -9.87 -15.52
C ARG A 139 -6.73 -9.49 -16.05
N LEU A 140 -5.71 -10.07 -15.47
CA LEU A 140 -4.33 -9.89 -15.91
C LEU A 140 -4.16 -10.25 -17.38
N THR A 141 -3.66 -9.32 -18.14
CA THR A 141 -3.21 -9.58 -19.49
C THR A 141 -1.85 -10.32 -19.47
N ARG A 142 -1.56 -11.10 -20.49
CA ARG A 142 -0.24 -11.78 -20.63
C ARG A 142 0.92 -10.80 -20.51
N ARG A 143 0.79 -9.58 -21.05
CA ARG A 143 1.81 -8.53 -20.97
C ARG A 143 2.06 -8.06 -19.54
N GLN A 144 1.00 -7.89 -18.75
CA GLN A 144 1.11 -7.50 -17.34
C GLN A 144 1.80 -8.61 -16.52
N VAL A 145 1.41 -9.87 -16.72
CA VAL A 145 2.06 -11.00 -16.03
C VAL A 145 3.55 -11.06 -16.37
N LEU A 146 3.90 -11.02 -17.65
CA LEU A 146 5.30 -11.06 -18.09
C LEU A 146 6.09 -9.85 -17.55
N GLY A 147 5.52 -8.64 -17.62
CA GLY A 147 6.14 -7.43 -17.08
C GLY A 147 6.39 -7.52 -15.57
N SER A 148 5.43 -8.06 -14.80
CA SER A 148 5.59 -8.25 -13.36
C SER A 148 6.67 -9.28 -13.01
N ILE A 149 6.75 -10.37 -13.77
CA ILE A 149 7.80 -11.39 -13.60
C ILE A 149 9.19 -10.78 -13.89
N VAL A 150 9.33 -10.06 -15.01
CA VAL A 150 10.58 -9.39 -15.36
C VAL A 150 10.99 -8.36 -14.31
N ALA A 151 10.03 -7.55 -13.82
CA ALA A 151 10.28 -6.57 -12.76
C ALA A 151 10.72 -7.24 -11.46
N PHE A 152 10.07 -8.35 -11.07
CA PHE A 152 10.45 -9.12 -9.89
C PHE A 152 11.87 -9.71 -10.02
N ILE A 153 12.19 -10.35 -11.14
CA ILE A 153 13.54 -10.88 -11.41
C ILE A 153 14.57 -9.75 -11.37
N GLY A 154 14.28 -8.61 -12.00
CA GLY A 154 15.15 -7.43 -11.94
C GLY A 154 15.41 -6.95 -10.51
N GLY A 155 14.37 -6.87 -9.67
CA GLY A 155 14.49 -6.54 -8.25
C GLY A 155 15.37 -7.54 -7.49
N VAL A 156 15.17 -8.83 -7.71
CA VAL A 156 16.00 -9.90 -7.12
C VAL A 156 17.48 -9.72 -7.51
N LEU A 157 17.77 -9.50 -8.79
CA LEU A 157 19.15 -9.32 -9.26
C LEU A 157 19.84 -8.10 -8.63
N VAL A 158 19.12 -6.99 -8.49
CA VAL A 158 19.62 -5.76 -7.85
C VAL A 158 19.96 -6.01 -6.39
N VAL A 159 19.06 -6.65 -5.63
CA VAL A 159 19.28 -6.89 -4.20
C VAL A 159 20.39 -7.90 -3.95
N LEU A 160 20.49 -8.94 -4.77
CA LEU A 160 21.56 -9.95 -4.67
C LEU A 160 22.94 -9.38 -5.05
N ASN A 161 23.00 -8.28 -5.81
CA ASN A 161 24.23 -7.58 -6.19
C ASN A 161 25.38 -8.52 -6.64
N GLY A 162 25.03 -9.54 -7.42
CA GLY A 162 25.97 -10.55 -7.91
C GLY A 162 26.43 -11.61 -6.89
N GLN A 163 25.98 -11.54 -5.65
CA GLN A 163 26.24 -12.54 -4.61
C GLN A 163 24.98 -13.37 -4.39
N LEU A 164 24.94 -14.60 -4.91
CA LEU A 164 23.82 -15.55 -4.76
C LEU A 164 23.81 -16.18 -3.36
N VAL A 165 23.90 -15.37 -2.30
CA VAL A 165 23.77 -15.86 -0.92
C VAL A 165 22.37 -15.58 -0.43
N LEU A 166 21.44 -16.49 -0.74
CA LEU A 166 20.11 -16.51 -0.15
C LEU A 166 20.19 -17.15 1.24
N HIS A 167 20.03 -16.35 2.28
CA HIS A 167 19.83 -16.86 3.63
C HIS A 167 18.35 -17.23 3.79
N LEU A 168 17.98 -18.43 3.35
CA LEU A 168 16.61 -18.93 3.48
C LEU A 168 16.30 -19.16 4.97
N ASN A 169 15.27 -18.49 5.45
CA ASN A 169 14.68 -18.73 6.77
C ASN A 169 13.18 -18.92 6.58
N PRO A 170 12.66 -20.16 6.66
CA PRO A 170 11.24 -20.43 6.37
C PRO A 170 10.26 -19.57 7.19
N ALA A 171 10.59 -19.27 8.45
CA ALA A 171 9.75 -18.42 9.30
C ALA A 171 9.76 -16.95 8.83
N GLY A 172 10.94 -16.39 8.56
CA GLY A 172 11.07 -15.03 8.02
C GLY A 172 10.47 -14.89 6.63
N ASP A 173 10.70 -15.88 5.77
CA ASP A 173 10.24 -15.88 4.37
C ASP A 173 8.71 -15.97 4.28
N THR A 174 8.08 -16.85 5.09
CA THR A 174 6.61 -16.93 5.15
C THR A 174 5.98 -15.66 5.71
N LEU A 175 6.59 -15.02 6.71
CA LEU A 175 6.13 -13.74 7.24
C LEU A 175 6.23 -12.62 6.18
N ALA A 176 7.33 -12.54 5.43
CA ALA A 176 7.51 -11.56 4.36
C ALA A 176 6.49 -11.72 3.23
N LEU A 177 6.23 -12.97 2.80
CA LEU A 177 5.18 -13.25 1.81
C LEU A 177 3.78 -12.96 2.35
N SER A 178 3.54 -13.22 3.65
CA SER A 178 2.28 -12.86 4.30
C SER A 178 2.08 -11.35 4.32
N ALA A 179 3.12 -10.56 4.59
CA ALA A 179 3.06 -9.10 4.50
C ALA A 179 2.66 -8.66 3.08
N ALA A 180 3.32 -9.19 2.04
CA ALA A 180 2.97 -8.88 0.65
C ALA A 180 1.51 -9.25 0.30
N LEU A 181 0.98 -10.35 0.86
CA LEU A 181 -0.41 -10.75 0.70
C LEU A 181 -1.37 -9.81 1.43
N MET A 182 -1.04 -9.37 2.66
CA MET A 182 -1.85 -8.38 3.40
C MET A 182 -1.95 -7.07 2.62
N TRP A 183 -0.87 -6.62 1.99
CA TRP A 183 -0.90 -5.46 1.10
C TRP A 183 -1.78 -5.66 -0.13
N ALA A 184 -1.83 -6.86 -0.68
CA ALA A 184 -2.73 -7.18 -1.79
C ALA A 184 -4.21 -7.05 -1.36
N PHE A 185 -4.58 -7.53 -0.18
CA PHE A 185 -5.92 -7.33 0.37
C PHE A 185 -6.22 -5.87 0.72
N TYR A 186 -5.25 -5.14 1.27
CA TYR A 186 -5.37 -3.69 1.45
C TYR A 186 -5.69 -2.99 0.13
N SER A 187 -4.96 -3.31 -0.94
CA SER A 187 -5.18 -2.75 -2.27
C SER A 187 -6.57 -3.09 -2.82
N LEU A 188 -7.08 -4.29 -2.54
CA LEU A 188 -8.44 -4.71 -2.89
C LEU A 188 -9.51 -3.89 -2.16
N LEU A 189 -9.34 -3.68 -0.85
CA LEU A 189 -10.26 -2.87 -0.04
C LEU A 189 -10.22 -1.39 -0.42
N MET A 190 -9.03 -0.86 -0.74
CA MET A 190 -8.83 0.52 -1.13
C MET A 190 -9.71 0.92 -2.33
N ARG A 191 -9.89 0.02 -3.30
CA ARG A 191 -10.74 0.23 -4.49
C ARG A 191 -12.20 0.53 -4.15
N ARG A 192 -12.70 0.08 -2.99
CA ARG A 192 -14.09 0.30 -2.58
C ARG A 192 -14.35 1.74 -2.13
N VAL A 193 -13.32 2.44 -1.71
CA VAL A 193 -13.46 3.73 -1.02
C VAL A 193 -12.71 4.88 -1.70
N MET A 194 -11.70 4.58 -2.55
CA MET A 194 -10.82 5.61 -3.12
C MET A 194 -11.54 6.62 -4.04
N ASP A 195 -12.66 6.23 -4.66
CA ASP A 195 -13.45 7.13 -5.51
C ASP A 195 -14.45 8.00 -4.73
N ARG A 196 -14.70 7.66 -3.45
CA ARG A 196 -15.69 8.33 -2.60
C ARG A 196 -15.09 9.21 -1.52
N TYR A 197 -13.85 8.94 -1.13
CA TYR A 197 -13.16 9.63 -0.05
C TYR A 197 -11.81 10.17 -0.50
N SER A 198 -11.41 11.32 0.05
CA SER A 198 -10.08 11.88 -0.23
C SER A 198 -8.98 10.98 0.34
N THR A 199 -7.84 10.97 -0.34
CA THR A 199 -6.66 10.19 0.09
C THR A 199 -6.25 10.53 1.53
N ASP A 200 -6.29 11.80 1.90
CA ASP A 200 -5.94 12.24 3.27
C ASP A 200 -6.87 11.65 4.33
N PHE A 201 -8.18 11.60 4.04
CA PHE A 201 -9.16 10.99 4.93
C PHE A 201 -8.88 9.48 5.10
N ILE A 202 -8.70 8.77 3.98
CA ILE A 202 -8.42 7.32 4.01
C ILE A 202 -7.12 7.05 4.77
N THR A 203 -6.04 7.77 4.46
CA THR A 203 -4.73 7.59 5.09
C THR A 203 -4.80 7.81 6.60
N ARG A 204 -5.49 8.86 7.06
CA ARG A 204 -5.71 9.09 8.48
C ARG A 204 -6.46 7.94 9.14
N LYS A 205 -7.52 7.42 8.48
CA LYS A 205 -8.28 6.26 8.98
C LYS A 205 -7.43 4.99 9.06
N VAL A 206 -6.57 4.75 8.09
CA VAL A 206 -5.61 3.64 8.09
C VAL A 206 -4.69 3.73 9.30
N PHE A 207 -4.13 4.91 9.60
CA PHE A 207 -3.29 5.08 10.78
C PHE A 207 -4.08 4.90 12.07
N PHE A 208 -5.29 5.47 12.16
CA PHE A 208 -6.16 5.35 13.34
C PHE A 208 -6.49 3.88 13.64
N TYR A 209 -7.05 3.17 12.67
CA TYR A 209 -7.40 1.77 12.86
C TYR A 209 -6.18 0.85 12.98
N GLY A 210 -5.07 1.18 12.33
CA GLY A 210 -3.80 0.49 12.52
C GLY A 210 -3.33 0.55 13.98
N ILE A 211 -3.42 1.71 14.64
CA ILE A 211 -3.06 1.86 16.05
C ILE A 211 -3.99 1.04 16.98
N ILE A 212 -5.29 1.00 16.67
CA ILE A 212 -6.27 0.28 17.51
C ILE A 212 -6.13 -1.24 17.40
N THR A 213 -5.65 -1.74 16.26
CA THR A 213 -5.63 -3.19 15.95
C THR A 213 -4.29 -3.85 16.25
N ILE A 214 -3.30 -3.15 16.81
CA ILE A 214 -2.05 -3.70 17.28
C ILE A 214 -2.17 -4.00 18.76
#